data_ab8af16f622343f2dd3b184299314e66
#
_entry.id   ab8af16f622343f2dd3b184299314e66
#
_cell.length_a   1.000
_cell.length_b   1.000
_cell.length_c   1.000
_cell.angle_alpha   90.00
_cell.angle_beta   90.00
_cell.angle_gamma   90.00
#
_symmetry.space_group_name_H-M   'P 1'
#
loop_
_entity.id
_entity.type
_entity.pdbx_description
1 polymer ?
#
loop_
_entity_poly.entity_id
_entity_poly.type
_entity_poly.pdbx_seq_one_letter_code
_entity_poly.pdbx_strand_id
1 'polypeptide(L)'
;MNIKVMVFALLCGLMSVTAGYAQKEKDKNKLMDDEYEVKFLRTAVEGTILFKVYSYGKNEDACIENAKRNAIKAVLFTGIPGSDLQKPLVTDAGAIESHKDYFTAFFKKGGKYLQYVALSTDGSIDSEDRLRVGKLTKIGVAVLVQKAALRKEMEDAGVIKSLSSGF
;
A
#
# COMPACT_ATOMS: atom_id res chain seq x y z
N MET A 1 2.45 -10.08 53.93
CA MET A 1 2.52 -9.66 52.50
C MET A 1 1.21 -8.96 52.18
N ASN A 2 1.24 -7.64 51.96
CA ASN A 2 0.04 -6.80 51.93
C ASN A 2 -0.78 -7.02 50.67
N ILE A 3 -2.06 -7.37 50.80
CA ILE A 3 -3.04 -7.56 49.76
C ILE A 3 -3.07 -6.39 48.74
N LYS A 4 -2.78 -5.16 49.20
CA LYS A 4 -2.68 -3.96 48.33
C LYS A 4 -1.57 -4.03 47.28
N VAL A 5 -0.44 -4.71 47.58
CA VAL A 5 0.70 -4.86 46.66
C VAL A 5 0.36 -5.91 45.57
N MET A 6 -0.40 -6.94 45.93
CA MET A 6 -0.82 -8.01 45.00
C MET A 6 -1.85 -7.53 43.96
N VAL A 7 -2.77 -6.64 44.39
CA VAL A 7 -3.77 -6.04 43.47
C VAL A 7 -3.11 -5.08 42.47
N PHE A 8 -2.06 -4.36 42.90
CA PHE A 8 -1.35 -3.44 42.00
C PHE A 8 -0.51 -4.17 40.95
N ALA A 9 0.09 -5.31 41.31
CA ALA A 9 0.83 -6.15 40.37
C ALA A 9 -0.08 -6.82 39.32
N LEU A 10 -1.32 -7.20 39.71
CA LEU A 10 -2.30 -7.78 38.81
C LEU A 10 -2.86 -6.75 37.81
N LEU A 11 -2.99 -5.48 38.21
CA LEU A 11 -3.48 -4.40 37.36
C LEU A 11 -2.44 -3.98 36.30
N CYS A 12 -1.14 -4.01 36.63
CA CYS A 12 -0.06 -3.71 35.68
C CYS A 12 0.11 -4.80 34.59
N GLY A 13 -0.21 -6.06 34.91
CA GLY A 13 -0.14 -7.18 33.96
C GLY A 13 -1.22 -7.13 32.87
N LEU A 14 -2.39 -6.55 33.16
CA LEU A 14 -3.50 -6.43 32.19
C LEU A 14 -3.32 -5.27 31.21
N MET A 15 -2.56 -4.23 31.57
CA MET A 15 -2.34 -3.08 30.66
C MET A 15 -1.33 -3.34 29.55
N SER A 16 -0.40 -4.28 29.72
CA SER A 16 0.64 -4.56 28.73
C SER A 16 0.13 -5.37 27.54
N VAL A 17 -0.96 -6.13 27.68
CA VAL A 17 -1.54 -6.94 26.59
C VAL A 17 -2.36 -6.06 25.64
N THR A 18 -3.08 -5.05 26.15
CA THR A 18 -3.94 -4.18 25.34
C THR A 18 -3.14 -3.23 24.43
N ALA A 19 -1.96 -2.80 24.85
CA ALA A 19 -1.09 -1.94 24.05
C ALA A 19 -0.58 -2.66 22.76
N GLY A 20 -0.29 -3.95 22.87
CA GLY A 20 0.16 -4.75 21.72
C GLY A 20 -0.92 -4.96 20.64
N TYR A 21 -2.16 -5.15 21.04
CA TYR A 21 -3.29 -5.28 20.09
C TYR A 21 -3.62 -3.95 19.40
N ALA A 22 -3.62 -2.84 20.13
CA ALA A 22 -3.89 -1.52 19.57
C ALA A 22 -2.81 -1.06 18.59
N GLN A 23 -1.54 -1.40 18.82
CA GLN A 23 -0.46 -1.12 17.89
C GLN A 23 -0.56 -1.99 16.63
N LYS A 24 -0.88 -3.27 16.78
CA LYS A 24 -1.06 -4.23 15.68
C LYS A 24 -2.21 -3.81 14.74
N GLU A 25 -3.28 -3.26 15.28
CA GLU A 25 -4.42 -2.76 14.51
C GLU A 25 -4.10 -1.45 13.80
N LYS A 26 -3.38 -0.53 14.44
CA LYS A 26 -2.89 0.71 13.79
C LYS A 26 -1.95 0.43 12.62
N ASP A 27 -1.07 -0.57 12.74
CA ASP A 27 -0.13 -0.93 11.66
C ASP A 27 -0.85 -1.58 10.47
N LYS A 28 -1.90 -2.38 10.72
CA LYS A 28 -2.76 -2.95 9.67
C LYS A 28 -3.50 -1.86 8.90
N ASN A 29 -4.12 -0.94 9.61
CA ASN A 29 -4.83 0.18 9.02
C ASN A 29 -3.86 1.07 8.21
N LYS A 30 -2.65 1.30 8.69
CA LYS A 30 -1.64 2.11 8.00
C LYS A 30 -1.23 1.54 6.62
N LEU A 31 -1.29 0.23 6.41
CA LEU A 31 -1.03 -0.39 5.10
C LEU A 31 -2.17 -0.17 4.10
N MET A 32 -3.40 0.04 4.59
CA MET A 32 -4.61 0.15 3.78
C MET A 32 -5.20 1.57 3.70
N ASP A 33 -4.93 2.42 4.70
CA ASP A 33 -5.66 3.67 4.96
C ASP A 33 -5.05 4.94 4.34
N ASP A 34 -4.09 4.83 3.41
CA ASP A 34 -3.69 6.01 2.65
C ASP A 34 -4.83 6.38 1.68
N GLU A 35 -5.47 7.53 1.89
CA GLU A 35 -6.51 8.04 1.01
C GLU A 35 -5.91 8.35 -0.37
N TYR A 36 -6.42 7.69 -1.41
CA TYR A 36 -5.99 7.88 -2.78
C TYR A 36 -7.11 7.56 -3.77
N GLU A 37 -6.99 8.11 -4.97
CA GLU A 37 -7.87 7.81 -6.09
C GLU A 37 -7.04 7.33 -7.29
N VAL A 38 -7.58 6.43 -8.10
CA VAL A 38 -6.93 5.96 -9.33
C VAL A 38 -7.78 6.26 -10.54
N LYS A 39 -7.13 6.65 -11.64
CA LYS A 39 -7.76 6.85 -12.94
C LYS A 39 -6.95 6.12 -13.99
N PHE A 40 -7.53 5.09 -14.59
CA PHE A 40 -6.91 4.36 -15.69
C PHE A 40 -6.63 5.29 -16.87
N LEU A 41 -5.47 5.18 -17.46
CA LEU A 41 -5.09 5.95 -18.65
C LEU A 41 -5.05 5.04 -19.88
N ARG A 42 -4.21 4.02 -19.86
CA ARG A 42 -4.09 3.04 -20.95
C ARG A 42 -3.28 1.82 -20.51
N THR A 43 -3.43 0.72 -21.19
CA THR A 43 -2.46 -0.38 -21.15
C THR A 43 -1.20 0.10 -21.88
N ALA A 44 -0.06 -0.12 -21.25
CA ALA A 44 1.24 0.23 -21.82
C ALA A 44 1.85 -0.99 -22.53
N VAL A 45 3.18 -1.19 -22.42
CA VAL A 45 3.83 -2.40 -22.94
C VAL A 45 3.33 -3.63 -22.16
N GLU A 46 3.32 -4.80 -22.81
CA GLU A 46 2.88 -6.06 -22.20
C GLU A 46 3.48 -6.26 -20.81
N GLY A 47 2.65 -6.69 -19.85
CA GLY A 47 3.05 -6.86 -18.46
C GLY A 47 3.12 -5.58 -17.63
N THR A 48 2.77 -4.40 -18.21
CA THR A 48 2.74 -3.12 -17.51
C THR A 48 1.38 -2.45 -17.58
N ILE A 49 1.10 -1.54 -16.65
CA ILE A 49 -0.12 -0.74 -16.62
C ILE A 49 0.21 0.71 -16.29
N LEU A 50 -0.39 1.65 -17.05
CA LEU A 50 -0.24 3.09 -16.88
C LEU A 50 -1.55 3.68 -16.37
N PHE A 51 -1.49 4.37 -15.24
CA PHE A 51 -2.64 5.03 -14.63
C PHE A 51 -2.21 6.23 -13.80
N LYS A 52 -3.15 7.14 -13.54
CA LYS A 52 -2.93 8.30 -12.69
C LYS A 52 -3.36 7.96 -11.26
N VAL A 53 -2.55 8.35 -10.28
CA VAL A 53 -2.84 8.21 -8.86
C VAL A 53 -2.90 9.59 -8.23
N TYR A 54 -4.01 9.92 -7.60
CA TYR A 54 -4.16 11.12 -6.79
C TYR A 54 -3.86 10.76 -5.34
N SER A 55 -2.85 11.38 -4.78
CA SER A 55 -2.43 11.15 -3.39
C SER A 55 -2.27 12.46 -2.64
N TYR A 56 -2.39 12.39 -1.32
CA TYR A 56 -2.29 13.53 -0.43
C TYR A 56 -0.94 13.56 0.27
N GLY A 57 -0.43 14.77 0.53
CA GLY A 57 0.83 14.98 1.24
C GLY A 57 0.98 16.41 1.74
N LYS A 58 1.97 16.64 2.59
CA LYS A 58 2.30 17.98 3.10
C LYS A 58 2.94 18.86 2.03
N ASN A 59 3.64 18.27 1.08
CA ASN A 59 4.30 18.89 -0.06
C ASN A 59 4.27 17.95 -1.25
N GLU A 60 4.77 18.42 -2.39
CA GLU A 60 4.79 17.68 -3.66
C GLU A 60 5.57 16.36 -3.56
N ASP A 61 6.78 16.38 -3.00
CA ASP A 61 7.60 15.18 -2.87
C ASP A 61 6.91 14.08 -2.06
N ALA A 62 6.25 14.47 -0.95
CA ALA A 62 5.45 13.55 -0.15
C ALA A 62 4.27 12.98 -0.92
N CYS A 63 3.60 13.80 -1.76
CA CYS A 63 2.52 13.32 -2.63
C CYS A 63 3.03 12.31 -3.66
N ILE A 64 4.18 12.58 -4.29
CA ILE A 64 4.80 11.68 -5.28
C ILE A 64 5.22 10.36 -4.63
N GLU A 65 5.84 10.40 -3.45
CA GLU A 65 6.21 9.19 -2.71
C GLU A 65 4.97 8.37 -2.34
N ASN A 66 3.93 9.04 -1.84
CA ASN A 66 2.66 8.38 -1.52
C ASN A 66 1.98 7.82 -2.79
N ALA A 67 2.01 8.55 -3.91
CA ALA A 67 1.43 8.09 -5.17
C ALA A 67 2.10 6.80 -5.67
N LYS A 68 3.42 6.69 -5.62
CA LYS A 68 4.14 5.45 -5.96
C LYS A 68 3.72 4.29 -5.06
N ARG A 69 3.63 4.51 -3.75
CA ARG A 69 3.20 3.48 -2.79
C ARG A 69 1.77 3.07 -3.03
N ASN A 70 0.87 4.04 -3.22
CA ASN A 70 -0.55 3.81 -3.44
C ASN A 70 -0.83 3.15 -4.79
N ALA A 71 0.00 3.42 -5.81
CA ALA A 71 -0.06 2.71 -7.09
C ALA A 71 0.12 1.20 -6.90
N ILE A 72 1.14 0.80 -6.14
CA ILE A 72 1.38 -0.62 -5.85
C ILE A 72 0.26 -1.20 -4.97
N LYS A 73 -0.24 -0.46 -3.96
CA LYS A 73 -1.39 -0.89 -3.17
C LYS A 73 -2.63 -1.11 -4.04
N ALA A 74 -2.89 -0.20 -4.98
CA ALA A 74 -4.02 -0.32 -5.90
C ALA A 74 -3.93 -1.61 -6.73
N VAL A 75 -2.79 -1.89 -7.34
CA VAL A 75 -2.55 -3.11 -8.13
C VAL A 75 -2.67 -4.38 -7.26
N LEU A 76 -2.15 -4.34 -6.04
CA LEU A 76 -2.16 -5.51 -5.16
C LEU A 76 -3.51 -5.76 -4.51
N PHE A 77 -4.21 -4.72 -4.03
CA PHE A 77 -5.31 -4.89 -3.07
C PHE A 77 -6.66 -4.32 -3.51
N THR A 78 -6.70 -3.45 -4.54
CA THR A 78 -7.95 -2.78 -4.94
C THR A 78 -8.35 -3.14 -6.35
N GLY A 79 -7.38 -3.27 -7.26
CA GLY A 79 -7.59 -3.29 -8.71
C GLY A 79 -7.70 -1.88 -9.30
N ILE A 80 -7.68 -1.80 -10.63
CA ILE A 80 -7.73 -0.55 -11.39
C ILE A 80 -9.00 -0.54 -12.25
N PRO A 81 -10.05 0.19 -11.86
CA PRO A 81 -11.29 0.24 -12.61
C PRO A 81 -11.07 0.72 -14.06
N GLY A 82 -11.74 0.09 -14.99
CA GLY A 82 -11.64 0.42 -16.44
C GLY A 82 -10.44 -0.19 -17.17
N SER A 83 -9.56 -0.92 -16.48
CA SER A 83 -8.41 -1.62 -17.06
C SER A 83 -8.64 -3.13 -17.20
N ASP A 84 -7.65 -3.84 -17.74
CA ASP A 84 -7.58 -5.30 -17.71
C ASP A 84 -7.29 -5.85 -16.28
N LEU A 85 -6.93 -4.99 -15.34
CA LEU A 85 -6.69 -5.32 -13.93
C LEU A 85 -7.82 -4.76 -13.04
N GLN A 86 -9.06 -5.06 -13.36
CA GLN A 86 -10.21 -4.63 -12.53
C GLN A 86 -10.22 -5.27 -11.14
N LYS A 87 -9.68 -6.48 -11.01
CA LYS A 87 -9.53 -7.19 -9.74
C LYS A 87 -8.09 -7.08 -9.24
N PRO A 88 -7.87 -7.01 -7.92
CA PRO A 88 -6.52 -6.98 -7.35
C PRO A 88 -5.75 -8.27 -7.62
N LEU A 89 -4.41 -8.20 -7.57
CA LEU A 89 -3.56 -9.40 -7.66
C LEU A 89 -3.70 -10.29 -6.42
N VAL A 90 -3.85 -9.70 -5.24
CA VAL A 90 -4.06 -10.40 -3.97
C VAL A 90 -5.55 -10.44 -3.69
N THR A 91 -6.18 -11.57 -3.95
CA THR A 91 -7.64 -11.76 -3.78
C THR A 91 -8.02 -12.33 -2.42
N ASP A 92 -7.05 -12.87 -1.67
CA ASP A 92 -7.27 -13.36 -0.31
C ASP A 92 -7.29 -12.19 0.68
N ALA A 93 -8.43 -11.97 1.32
CA ALA A 93 -8.60 -10.92 2.33
C ALA A 93 -7.70 -11.10 3.57
N GLY A 94 -7.28 -12.34 3.86
CA GLY A 94 -6.38 -12.68 4.96
C GLY A 94 -4.89 -12.47 4.65
N ALA A 95 -4.52 -12.30 3.38
CA ALA A 95 -3.14 -12.28 2.95
C ALA A 95 -2.30 -11.17 3.61
N ILE A 96 -2.88 -9.98 3.84
CA ILE A 96 -2.18 -8.86 4.49
C ILE A 96 -1.79 -9.22 5.93
N GLU A 97 -2.68 -9.85 6.67
CA GLU A 97 -2.41 -10.25 8.06
C GLU A 97 -1.44 -11.42 8.12
N SER A 98 -1.61 -12.42 7.25
CA SER A 98 -0.75 -13.60 7.18
C SER A 98 0.69 -13.27 6.77
N HIS A 99 0.88 -12.22 5.95
CA HIS A 99 2.19 -11.78 5.45
C HIS A 99 2.56 -10.37 5.95
N LYS A 100 2.12 -10.00 7.17
CA LYS A 100 2.27 -8.65 7.72
C LYS A 100 3.72 -8.16 7.72
N ASP A 101 4.65 -8.99 8.16
CA ASP A 101 6.06 -8.63 8.26
C ASP A 101 6.67 -8.39 6.88
N TYR A 102 6.30 -9.23 5.90
CA TYR A 102 6.68 -9.05 4.51
C TYR A 102 6.17 -7.70 3.96
N PHE A 103 4.88 -7.40 4.08
CA PHE A 103 4.32 -6.16 3.58
C PHE A 103 4.85 -4.92 4.30
N THR A 104 5.12 -5.02 5.60
CA THR A 104 5.76 -3.94 6.37
C THR A 104 7.16 -3.63 5.83
N ALA A 105 7.95 -4.65 5.53
CA ALA A 105 9.27 -4.49 4.93
C ALA A 105 9.19 -4.03 3.47
N PHE A 106 8.25 -4.55 2.70
CA PHE A 106 8.04 -4.24 1.29
C PHE A 106 7.65 -2.76 1.09
N PHE A 107 6.72 -2.23 1.91
CA PHE A 107 6.21 -0.86 1.82
C PHE A 107 6.92 0.17 2.67
N LYS A 108 8.00 -0.19 3.38
CA LYS A 108 8.77 0.80 4.15
C LYS A 108 9.31 1.90 3.22
N LYS A 109 9.68 3.04 3.77
CA LYS A 109 10.34 4.12 3.01
C LYS A 109 11.60 3.59 2.33
N GLY A 110 11.73 3.80 1.01
CA GLY A 110 12.81 3.21 0.21
C GLY A 110 12.69 1.70 0.00
N GLY A 111 11.53 1.09 0.29
CA GLY A 111 11.31 -0.35 0.22
C GLY A 111 11.25 -0.92 -1.20
N LYS A 112 11.12 -2.24 -1.26
CA LYS A 112 11.19 -3.03 -2.51
C LYS A 112 10.08 -2.66 -3.52
N TYR A 113 8.93 -2.13 -3.05
CA TYR A 113 7.85 -1.69 -3.93
C TYR A 113 8.28 -0.69 -5.00
N LEU A 114 9.32 0.12 -4.73
CA LEU A 114 9.83 1.11 -5.68
C LEU A 114 10.44 0.49 -6.94
N GLN A 115 10.82 -0.78 -6.91
CA GLN A 115 11.35 -1.50 -8.07
C GLN A 115 10.28 -1.78 -9.14
N TYR A 116 9.00 -1.73 -8.75
CA TYR A 116 7.86 -2.09 -9.61
C TYR A 116 7.05 -0.88 -10.10
N VAL A 117 7.44 0.34 -9.73
CA VAL A 117 6.73 1.57 -10.09
C VAL A 117 7.68 2.66 -10.53
N ALA A 118 7.38 3.31 -11.65
CA ALA A 118 8.10 4.46 -12.15
C ALA A 118 7.12 5.61 -12.45
N LEU A 119 7.60 6.85 -12.44
CA LEU A 119 6.85 7.98 -13.00
C LEU A 119 6.81 7.81 -14.52
N SER A 120 5.66 8.09 -15.12
CA SER A 120 5.47 7.99 -16.58
C SER A 120 6.09 9.14 -17.35
N THR A 121 6.37 10.24 -16.67
CA THR A 121 6.94 11.48 -17.24
C THR A 121 8.20 11.85 -16.47
N ASP A 122 8.87 12.91 -16.87
CA ASP A 122 9.99 13.55 -16.16
C ASP A 122 9.65 14.03 -14.73
N GLY A 123 8.44 13.74 -14.25
CA GLY A 123 7.91 14.18 -12.96
C GLY A 123 7.09 15.46 -13.06
N SER A 124 6.87 15.98 -14.27
CA SER A 124 5.98 17.14 -14.48
C SER A 124 4.55 16.77 -14.07
N ILE A 125 3.92 17.68 -13.33
CA ILE A 125 2.54 17.55 -12.85
C ILE A 125 1.74 18.72 -13.41
N ASP A 126 0.69 18.39 -14.15
CA ASP A 126 -0.20 19.38 -14.73
C ASP A 126 -0.87 20.23 -13.63
N SER A 127 -1.12 21.50 -13.94
CA SER A 127 -1.74 22.43 -12.97
C SER A 127 -3.12 21.96 -12.49
N GLU A 128 -3.88 21.32 -13.38
CA GLU A 128 -5.21 20.73 -13.07
C GLU A 128 -5.14 19.52 -12.14
N ASP A 129 -3.98 18.87 -12.05
CA ASP A 129 -3.72 17.76 -11.14
C ASP A 129 -3.18 18.19 -9.77
N ARG A 130 -3.15 19.53 -9.51
CA ARG A 130 -2.73 20.13 -8.24
C ARG A 130 -3.91 20.78 -7.55
N LEU A 131 -4.28 20.27 -6.40
CA LEU A 131 -5.34 20.84 -5.57
C LEU A 131 -4.85 21.05 -4.15
N ARG A 132 -5.23 22.18 -3.53
CA ARG A 132 -5.03 22.39 -2.10
C ARG A 132 -6.28 21.97 -1.34
N VAL A 133 -6.11 21.04 -0.39
CA VAL A 133 -7.22 20.52 0.42
C VAL A 133 -6.88 20.76 1.90
N GLY A 134 -7.35 21.90 2.43
CA GLY A 134 -7.01 22.32 3.78
C GLY A 134 -5.50 22.57 3.95
N LYS A 135 -4.87 21.80 4.83
CA LYS A 135 -3.41 21.87 5.08
C LYS A 135 -2.59 20.92 4.20
N LEU A 136 -3.26 20.07 3.42
CA LEU A 136 -2.63 19.11 2.53
C LEU A 136 -2.67 19.58 1.08
N THR A 137 -1.78 19.02 0.28
CA THR A 137 -1.81 19.13 -1.18
C THR A 137 -2.26 17.77 -1.73
N LYS A 138 -3.20 17.77 -2.69
CA LYS A 138 -3.58 16.60 -3.49
C LYS A 138 -2.92 16.73 -4.85
N ILE A 139 -2.20 15.70 -5.29
CA ILE A 139 -1.50 15.69 -6.58
C ILE A 139 -1.85 14.42 -7.33
N GLY A 140 -2.18 14.58 -8.62
CA GLY A 140 -2.34 13.50 -9.58
C GLY A 140 -1.02 13.20 -10.30
N VAL A 141 -0.52 11.97 -10.18
CA VAL A 141 0.74 11.54 -10.77
C VAL A 141 0.50 10.36 -11.71
N ALA A 142 0.95 10.47 -12.96
CA ALA A 142 0.93 9.36 -13.89
C ALA A 142 2.08 8.38 -13.59
N VAL A 143 1.74 7.13 -13.33
CA VAL A 143 2.68 6.08 -12.96
C VAL A 143 2.58 4.87 -13.87
N LEU A 144 3.71 4.26 -14.14
CA LEU A 144 3.83 2.98 -14.81
C LEU A 144 4.15 1.90 -13.78
N VAL A 145 3.31 0.88 -13.66
CA VAL A 145 3.53 -0.26 -12.77
C VAL A 145 3.86 -1.50 -13.60
N GLN A 146 4.93 -2.20 -13.24
CA GLN A 146 5.35 -3.48 -13.80
C GLN A 146 4.51 -4.61 -13.20
N LYS A 147 3.27 -4.75 -13.68
CA LYS A 147 2.23 -5.67 -13.17
C LYS A 147 2.72 -7.13 -13.15
N ALA A 148 3.37 -7.58 -14.25
CA ALA A 148 3.83 -8.96 -14.36
C ALA A 148 4.98 -9.26 -13.38
N ALA A 149 5.96 -8.34 -13.26
CA ALA A 149 7.06 -8.49 -12.31
C ALA A 149 6.58 -8.43 -10.86
N LEU A 150 5.63 -7.54 -10.55
CA LEU A 150 5.03 -7.44 -9.23
C LEU A 150 4.23 -8.71 -8.87
N ARG A 151 3.52 -9.30 -9.84
CA ARG A 151 2.84 -10.58 -9.65
C ARG A 151 3.84 -11.68 -9.30
N LYS A 152 4.92 -11.79 -10.08
CA LYS A 152 5.97 -12.78 -9.82
C LYS A 152 6.57 -12.60 -8.41
N GLU A 153 6.83 -11.37 -7.98
CA GLU A 153 7.30 -11.08 -6.63
C GLU A 153 6.35 -11.61 -5.55
N MET A 154 5.03 -11.43 -5.74
CA MET A 154 4.03 -11.92 -4.79
C MET A 154 3.95 -13.47 -4.80
N GLU A 155 4.16 -14.10 -5.95
CA GLU A 155 4.25 -15.56 -6.07
C GLU A 155 5.51 -16.08 -5.35
N ASP A 156 6.66 -15.49 -5.60
CA ASP A 156 7.95 -15.85 -4.99
C ASP A 156 7.94 -15.65 -3.45
N ALA A 157 7.19 -14.65 -2.97
CA ALA A 157 6.97 -14.40 -1.55
C ALA A 157 5.89 -15.31 -0.92
N GLY A 158 5.23 -16.17 -1.69
CA GLY A 158 4.15 -17.03 -1.22
C GLY A 158 2.85 -16.33 -0.85
N VAL A 159 2.70 -15.04 -1.24
CA VAL A 159 1.50 -14.23 -0.98
C VAL A 159 0.33 -14.66 -1.86
N ILE A 160 0.61 -15.02 -3.10
CA ILE A 160 -0.37 -15.54 -4.05
C ILE A 160 0.12 -16.86 -4.66
N LYS A 161 -0.83 -17.69 -5.12
CA LYS A 161 -0.50 -18.94 -5.78
C LYS A 161 0.14 -18.68 -7.14
N SER A 162 1.16 -19.46 -7.49
CA SER A 162 1.75 -19.43 -8.83
C SER A 162 0.75 -19.90 -9.87
N LEU A 163 0.75 -19.27 -11.04
CA LEU A 163 -0.08 -19.68 -12.18
C LEU A 163 0.30 -21.09 -12.69
N SER A 164 1.54 -21.54 -12.46
CA SER A 164 2.04 -22.86 -12.86
C SER A 164 1.63 -23.99 -11.92
N SER A 165 1.06 -23.70 -10.76
CA SER A 165 0.67 -24.73 -9.75
C SER A 165 -0.71 -25.35 -9.99
N GLY A 166 -1.33 -25.10 -11.14
CA GLY A 166 -2.68 -25.54 -11.48
C GLY A 166 -2.76 -26.59 -12.61
N PHE A 167 -1.63 -27.25 -12.95
CA PHE A 167 -1.58 -28.36 -13.90
C PHE A 167 -1.00 -29.59 -13.26
#